data_b949180dac7554e8cebb9ed8b26e73ef
#
_entry.id   b949180dac7554e8cebb9ed8b26e73ef
#
_cell.length_a   1.000
_cell.length_b   1.000
_cell.length_c   1.000
_cell.angle_alpha   90.00
_cell.angle_beta   90.00
_cell.angle_gamma   90.00
#
_symmetry.space_group_name_H-M   'P 1'
#
loop_
_entity.id
_entity.type
_entity.pdbx_description
1 polymer ?
#
loop_
_entity_poly.entity_id
_entity_poly.type
_entity_poly.pdbx_seq_one_letter_code
_entity_poly.pdbx_strand_id
1 'polypeptide(L)'
;MKRLIATAAILTAMSVPASAQSAYTTEELVDFYINSIDMGATRGICIGTAQECDTAATPSVPQGLDMRINFELDSATLTSEAAESLKVFARMMQDERLEIARFVVEGHTDARGSEGYNIDLSEARAAAVSEFLTNEGISEDRLSAVGLGKAQPRVDDEFDPENRRVELRIDLR
;
A
#
# COMPACT_ATOMS: atom_id res chain seq x y z
N MET A 1 -57.42 -18.28 40.07
CA MET A 1 -57.01 -17.28 39.10
C MET A 1 -55.49 -17.11 39.22
N LYS A 2 -54.72 -17.78 38.39
CA LYS A 2 -53.23 -17.71 38.36
C LYS A 2 -52.79 -16.71 37.31
N ARG A 3 -52.14 -15.62 37.72
CA ARG A 3 -51.58 -14.63 36.82
C ARG A 3 -50.16 -15.08 36.41
N LEU A 4 -49.96 -15.39 35.14
CA LEU A 4 -48.63 -15.56 34.54
C LEU A 4 -48.02 -14.18 34.28
N ILE A 5 -46.87 -13.94 34.89
CA ILE A 5 -46.01 -12.77 34.59
C ILE A 5 -45.02 -13.25 33.55
N ALA A 6 -45.15 -12.74 32.31
CA ALA A 6 -44.19 -12.96 31.25
C ALA A 6 -43.06 -11.90 31.38
N THR A 7 -41.87 -12.34 31.75
CA THR A 7 -40.65 -11.51 31.70
C THR A 7 -40.11 -11.47 30.29
N ALA A 8 -40.23 -10.33 29.61
CA ALA A 8 -39.59 -10.08 28.34
C ALA A 8 -38.10 -9.76 28.57
N ALA A 9 -37.23 -10.63 28.10
CA ALA A 9 -35.79 -10.38 28.07
C ALA A 9 -35.48 -9.46 26.87
N ILE A 10 -35.05 -8.23 27.17
CA ILE A 10 -34.55 -7.28 26.15
C ILE A 10 -33.14 -7.69 25.81
N LEU A 11 -32.93 -8.28 24.62
CA LEU A 11 -31.62 -8.53 24.06
C LEU A 11 -31.09 -7.20 23.48
N THR A 12 -30.26 -6.50 24.23
CA THR A 12 -29.48 -5.37 23.71
C THR A 12 -28.38 -5.90 22.77
N ALA A 13 -28.62 -5.82 21.48
CA ALA A 13 -27.58 -6.04 20.48
C ALA A 13 -26.51 -4.93 20.63
N MET A 14 -25.36 -5.24 21.19
CA MET A 14 -24.17 -4.39 21.12
C MET A 14 -23.71 -4.39 19.66
N SER A 15 -23.98 -3.30 18.95
CA SER A 15 -23.35 -3.01 17.68
C SER A 15 -21.87 -2.71 17.95
N VAL A 16 -21.00 -3.67 17.66
CA VAL A 16 -19.55 -3.43 17.57
C VAL A 16 -19.34 -2.46 16.40
N PRO A 17 -18.70 -1.29 16.62
CA PRO A 17 -18.36 -0.43 15.50
C PRO A 17 -17.44 -1.25 14.57
N ALA A 18 -17.78 -1.29 13.28
CA ALA A 18 -16.87 -1.80 12.26
C ALA A 18 -15.66 -0.86 12.25
N SER A 19 -14.62 -1.19 13.02
CA SER A 19 -13.31 -0.57 12.85
C SER A 19 -12.88 -0.86 11.43
N ALA A 20 -12.53 0.19 10.68
CA ALA A 20 -11.90 0.05 9.38
C ALA A 20 -10.63 -0.78 9.59
N GLN A 21 -10.73 -2.09 9.32
CA GLN A 21 -9.59 -2.98 9.34
C GLN A 21 -8.82 -2.69 8.07
N SER A 22 -7.53 -2.38 8.20
CA SER A 22 -6.65 -2.36 7.03
C SER A 22 -6.82 -3.70 6.30
N ALA A 23 -6.88 -3.65 4.97
CA ALA A 23 -7.11 -4.84 4.14
C ALA A 23 -6.04 -5.93 4.36
N TYR A 24 -4.92 -5.58 5.02
CA TYR A 24 -3.77 -6.46 5.23
C TYR A 24 -3.31 -6.43 6.70
N THR A 25 -2.84 -7.56 7.21
CA THR A 25 -2.12 -7.66 8.48
C THR A 25 -0.64 -7.32 8.29
N THR A 26 0.05 -6.94 9.38
CA THR A 26 1.51 -6.69 9.35
C THR A 26 2.28 -7.90 8.83
N GLU A 27 1.89 -9.12 9.24
CA GLU A 27 2.56 -10.36 8.84
C GLU A 27 2.40 -10.66 7.35
N GLU A 28 1.20 -10.52 6.81
CA GLU A 28 0.96 -10.67 5.36
C GLU A 28 1.79 -9.69 4.52
N LEU A 29 1.97 -8.47 5.01
CA LEU A 29 2.80 -7.47 4.35
C LEU A 29 4.29 -7.84 4.41
N VAL A 30 4.79 -8.25 5.56
CA VAL A 30 6.18 -8.69 5.72
C VAL A 30 6.48 -9.86 4.81
N ASP A 31 5.63 -10.89 4.80
CA ASP A 31 5.82 -12.07 3.95
C ASP A 31 5.76 -11.72 2.46
N PHE A 32 4.86 -10.81 2.07
CA PHE A 32 4.79 -10.31 0.70
C PHE A 32 6.10 -9.64 0.28
N TYR A 33 6.64 -8.74 1.10
CA TYR A 33 7.86 -8.02 0.76
C TYR A 33 9.10 -8.93 0.81
N ILE A 34 9.20 -9.87 1.76
CA ILE A 34 10.30 -10.84 1.81
C ILE A 34 10.30 -11.73 0.58
N ASN A 35 9.15 -12.26 0.18
CA ASN A 35 9.03 -13.06 -1.03
C ASN A 35 9.40 -12.24 -2.29
N SER A 36 9.11 -10.94 -2.29
CA SER A 36 9.49 -10.03 -3.39
C SER A 36 11.01 -9.84 -3.48
N ILE A 37 11.70 -9.76 -2.35
CA ILE A 37 13.17 -9.69 -2.28
C ILE A 37 13.79 -11.00 -2.77
N ASP A 38 13.30 -12.15 -2.31
CA ASP A 38 13.80 -13.46 -2.69
C ASP A 38 13.66 -13.72 -4.21
N MET A 39 12.54 -13.32 -4.81
CA MET A 39 12.37 -13.42 -6.27
C MET A 39 13.33 -12.53 -7.05
N GLY A 40 13.77 -11.39 -6.47
CA GLY A 40 14.81 -10.52 -7.03
C GLY A 40 16.21 -11.11 -6.91
N ALA A 41 16.48 -11.85 -5.85
CA ALA A 41 17.76 -12.52 -5.60
C ALA A 41 17.97 -13.79 -6.44
N THR A 42 16.89 -14.46 -6.83
CA THR A 42 16.92 -15.68 -7.66
C THR A 42 17.00 -15.39 -9.17
N ARG A 43 17.67 -14.32 -9.60
CA ARG A 43 18.22 -14.28 -10.97
C ARG A 43 19.33 -15.31 -11.08
N GLY A 44 18.98 -16.58 -10.78
CA GLY A 44 19.85 -17.71 -10.96
C GLY A 44 20.26 -17.79 -12.43
N ILE A 45 21.57 -17.93 -12.67
CA ILE A 45 22.05 -18.31 -13.98
C ILE A 45 21.37 -19.65 -14.30
N CYS A 46 20.47 -19.64 -15.27
CA CYS A 46 19.85 -20.87 -15.74
C CYS A 46 20.95 -21.71 -16.41
N ILE A 47 21.27 -22.86 -15.81
CA ILE A 47 22.20 -23.84 -16.37
C ILE A 47 21.37 -24.97 -16.96
N GLY A 48 21.02 -24.83 -18.25
CA GLY A 48 20.19 -25.80 -18.97
C GLY A 48 20.13 -25.48 -20.45
N THR A 49 19.36 -26.25 -21.19
CA THR A 49 19.07 -25.97 -22.59
C THR A 49 18.17 -24.74 -22.73
N ALA A 50 18.18 -24.05 -23.88
CA ALA A 50 17.35 -22.88 -24.13
C ALA A 50 15.86 -23.15 -23.84
N GLN A 51 15.37 -24.39 -24.11
CA GLN A 51 14.01 -24.81 -23.82
C GLN A 51 13.67 -24.97 -22.33
N GLU A 52 14.63 -25.42 -21.52
CA GLU A 52 14.47 -25.53 -20.06
C GLU A 52 14.51 -24.16 -19.39
N CYS A 53 15.25 -23.21 -19.97
CA CYS A 53 15.34 -21.83 -19.47
C CYS A 53 14.13 -20.98 -19.88
N ASP A 54 13.48 -21.25 -21.03
CA ASP A 54 12.27 -20.55 -21.49
C ASP A 54 11.02 -20.91 -20.65
N THR A 55 11.03 -22.06 -19.98
CA THR A 55 9.93 -22.45 -19.07
C THR A 55 10.06 -21.89 -17.65
N ALA A 56 11.20 -21.32 -17.32
CA ALA A 56 11.33 -20.51 -16.11
C ALA A 56 10.53 -19.21 -16.36
N ALA A 57 9.27 -19.22 -15.93
CA ALA A 57 8.44 -18.02 -15.93
C ALA A 57 9.28 -16.88 -15.39
N THR A 58 9.48 -15.85 -16.20
CA THR A 58 10.09 -14.61 -15.72
C THR A 58 9.26 -14.22 -14.50
N PRO A 59 9.82 -14.23 -13.27
CA PRO A 59 9.02 -13.84 -12.13
C PRO A 59 8.57 -12.40 -12.43
N SER A 60 7.26 -12.23 -12.62
CA SER A 60 6.70 -10.89 -12.65
C SER A 60 7.06 -10.30 -11.30
N VAL A 61 7.93 -9.30 -11.29
CA VAL A 61 8.18 -8.51 -10.08
C VAL A 61 6.80 -8.13 -9.57
N PRO A 62 6.41 -8.52 -8.35
CA PRO A 62 5.12 -8.13 -7.84
C PRO A 62 5.01 -6.62 -7.99
N GLN A 63 4.01 -6.16 -8.73
CA GLN A 63 3.65 -4.75 -8.78
C GLN A 63 3.51 -4.33 -7.33
N GLY A 64 4.11 -3.21 -6.93
CA GLY A 64 4.17 -2.78 -5.54
C GLY A 64 2.84 -2.98 -4.82
N LEU A 65 2.88 -3.19 -3.51
CA LEU A 65 1.66 -3.38 -2.75
C LEU A 65 0.76 -2.17 -2.95
N ASP A 66 -0.40 -2.42 -3.52
CA ASP A 66 -1.38 -1.40 -3.84
C ASP A 66 -1.99 -0.82 -2.57
N MET A 67 -1.30 0.13 -2.01
CA MET A 67 -1.80 0.88 -0.87
C MET A 67 -2.67 2.02 -1.39
N ARG A 68 -3.98 1.83 -1.37
CA ARG A 68 -4.92 2.92 -1.65
C ARG A 68 -4.93 3.92 -0.50
N ILE A 69 -4.09 4.92 -0.60
CA ILE A 69 -4.14 6.07 0.29
C ILE A 69 -5.12 7.08 -0.29
N ASN A 70 -6.24 7.23 0.39
CA ASN A 70 -7.23 8.23 0.04
C ASN A 70 -6.81 9.59 0.59
N PHE A 71 -6.87 10.60 -0.28
CA PHE A 71 -6.64 11.99 0.06
C PHE A 71 -7.93 12.78 -0.12
N GLU A 72 -8.04 13.89 0.56
CA GLU A 72 -9.05 14.89 0.25
C GLU A 72 -8.94 15.33 -1.22
N LEU A 73 -10.07 15.76 -1.78
CA LEU A 73 -10.10 16.21 -3.17
C LEU A 73 -9.10 17.36 -3.34
N ASP A 74 -8.26 17.29 -4.37
CA ASP A 74 -7.28 18.32 -4.70
C ASP A 74 -6.32 18.65 -3.54
N SER A 75 -5.95 17.65 -2.76
CA SER A 75 -5.15 17.79 -1.54
C SER A 75 -4.16 16.65 -1.39
N ALA A 76 -3.08 16.91 -0.65
CA ALA A 76 -2.15 15.91 -0.13
C ALA A 76 -2.40 15.62 1.37
N THR A 77 -3.51 16.08 1.94
CA THR A 77 -3.86 15.81 3.32
C THR A 77 -4.37 14.37 3.48
N LEU A 78 -3.73 13.61 4.35
CA LEU A 78 -4.11 12.23 4.65
C LEU A 78 -5.46 12.18 5.39
N THR A 79 -6.34 11.28 4.97
CA THR A 79 -7.55 10.97 5.73
C THR A 79 -7.23 10.12 6.96
N SER A 80 -8.14 10.07 7.94
CA SER A 80 -7.95 9.22 9.13
C SER A 80 -7.81 7.74 8.76
N GLU A 81 -8.54 7.27 7.73
CA GLU A 81 -8.47 5.90 7.23
C GLU A 81 -7.09 5.61 6.60
N ALA A 82 -6.58 6.55 5.81
CA ALA A 82 -5.23 6.48 5.25
C ALA A 82 -4.17 6.39 6.35
N ALA A 83 -4.30 7.21 7.40
CA ALA A 83 -3.37 7.20 8.54
C ALA A 83 -3.37 5.85 9.29
N GLU A 84 -4.53 5.24 9.51
CA GLU A 84 -4.59 3.91 10.15
C GLU A 84 -3.95 2.82 9.27
N SER A 85 -4.17 2.87 7.96
CA SER A 85 -3.51 1.95 7.03
C SER A 85 -2.00 2.13 7.05
N LEU A 86 -1.51 3.37 7.03
CA LEU A 86 -0.08 3.69 7.09
C LEU A 86 0.60 3.23 8.38
N LYS A 87 -0.10 3.22 9.52
CA LYS A 87 0.45 2.65 10.76
C LYS A 87 0.72 1.15 10.64
N VAL A 88 -0.09 0.41 9.88
CA VAL A 88 0.17 -1.02 9.62
C VAL A 88 1.45 -1.18 8.82
N PHE A 89 1.66 -0.33 7.81
CA PHE A 89 2.89 -0.31 7.01
C PHE A 89 4.11 0.10 7.83
N ALA A 90 3.99 1.10 8.70
CA ALA A 90 5.09 1.47 9.58
C ALA A 90 5.53 0.30 10.47
N ARG A 91 4.58 -0.45 11.04
CA ARG A 91 4.89 -1.66 11.82
C ARG A 91 5.56 -2.74 10.97
N MET A 92 5.13 -2.95 9.74
CA MET A 92 5.77 -3.87 8.81
C MET A 92 7.22 -3.45 8.52
N MET A 93 7.46 -2.17 8.24
CA MET A 93 8.80 -1.64 7.98
C MET A 93 9.74 -1.71 9.19
N GLN A 94 9.20 -1.81 10.41
CA GLN A 94 9.95 -1.97 11.66
C GLN A 94 10.30 -3.43 11.96
N ASP A 95 9.81 -4.39 11.17
CA ASP A 95 10.17 -5.80 11.32
C ASP A 95 11.67 -6.01 11.05
N GLU A 96 12.37 -6.76 11.91
CA GLU A 96 13.80 -7.01 11.82
C GLU A 96 14.22 -7.59 10.46
N ARG A 97 13.36 -8.36 9.82
CA ARG A 97 13.59 -8.96 8.50
C ARG A 97 13.65 -7.92 7.36
N LEU A 98 13.11 -6.73 7.59
CA LEU A 98 13.05 -5.62 6.64
C LEU A 98 13.93 -4.42 7.06
N GLU A 99 14.74 -4.54 8.11
CA GLU A 99 15.50 -3.43 8.70
C GLU A 99 16.37 -2.69 7.66
N ILE A 100 16.98 -3.42 6.74
CA ILE A 100 17.84 -2.84 5.69
C ILE A 100 17.10 -2.49 4.40
N ALA A 101 15.82 -2.84 4.29
CA ALA A 101 15.03 -2.58 3.09
C ALA A 101 14.76 -1.09 2.94
N ARG A 102 14.87 -0.60 1.70
CA ARG A 102 14.49 0.75 1.29
C ARG A 102 13.21 0.70 0.49
N PHE A 103 12.45 1.77 0.55
CA PHE A 103 11.14 1.84 -0.08
C PHE A 103 11.01 3.09 -0.93
N VAL A 104 10.41 2.93 -2.09
CA VAL A 104 9.97 4.04 -2.94
C VAL A 104 8.49 4.26 -2.71
N VAL A 105 8.11 5.47 -2.40
CA VAL A 105 6.72 5.92 -2.26
C VAL A 105 6.33 6.62 -3.56
N GLU A 106 5.54 5.96 -4.39
CA GLU A 106 5.16 6.43 -5.71
C GLU A 106 3.76 7.03 -5.69
N GLY A 107 3.65 8.33 -6.00
CA GLY A 107 2.36 9.02 -6.12
C GLY A 107 1.86 8.99 -7.55
N HIS A 108 0.56 8.75 -7.73
CA HIS A 108 -0.12 8.72 -9.03
C HIS A 108 -1.37 9.59 -9.02
N THR A 109 -1.77 10.06 -10.20
CA THR A 109 -3.01 10.79 -10.43
C THR A 109 -3.82 10.16 -11.55
N ASP A 110 -5.09 10.52 -11.67
CA ASP A 110 -5.85 10.33 -12.90
C ASP A 110 -5.44 11.38 -13.96
N ALA A 111 -6.00 11.28 -15.16
CA ALA A 111 -5.63 12.15 -16.28
C ALA A 111 -6.24 13.57 -16.23
N ARG A 112 -7.02 13.91 -15.19
CA ARG A 112 -7.59 15.26 -15.03
C ARG A 112 -6.49 16.27 -14.71
N GLY A 113 -6.59 17.42 -15.36
CA GLY A 113 -5.64 18.52 -15.18
C GLY A 113 -4.43 18.47 -16.09
N SER A 114 -3.52 19.44 -15.92
CA SER A 114 -2.28 19.51 -16.68
C SER A 114 -1.26 18.49 -16.18
N GLU A 115 -0.29 18.16 -17.03
CA GLU A 115 0.80 17.24 -16.67
C GLU A 115 1.61 17.76 -15.48
N GLY A 116 2.05 19.03 -15.55
CA GLY A 116 2.82 19.64 -14.45
C GLY A 116 2.06 19.64 -13.13
N TYR A 117 0.77 20.00 -13.16
CA TYR A 117 -0.09 19.95 -11.99
C TYR A 117 -0.17 18.54 -11.38
N ASN A 118 -0.32 17.50 -12.22
CA ASN A 118 -0.41 16.12 -11.76
C ASN A 118 0.92 15.61 -11.17
N ILE A 119 2.05 16.03 -11.73
CA ILE A 119 3.38 15.74 -11.15
C ILE A 119 3.48 16.37 -9.76
N ASP A 120 3.23 17.66 -9.63
CA ASP A 120 3.33 18.39 -8.35
C ASP A 120 2.39 17.78 -7.29
N LEU A 121 1.14 17.46 -7.66
CA LEU A 121 0.16 16.85 -6.74
C LEU A 121 0.57 15.43 -6.30
N SER A 122 1.07 14.63 -7.22
CA SER A 122 1.52 13.26 -6.92
C SER A 122 2.77 13.25 -6.05
N GLU A 123 3.71 14.18 -6.29
CA GLU A 123 4.90 14.38 -5.45
C GLU A 123 4.52 14.82 -4.04
N ALA A 124 3.62 15.80 -3.90
CA ALA A 124 3.12 16.24 -2.60
C ALA A 124 2.44 15.12 -1.80
N ARG A 125 1.69 14.24 -2.47
CA ARG A 125 1.07 13.06 -1.84
C ARG A 125 2.10 12.03 -1.39
N ALA A 126 3.08 11.72 -2.23
CA ALA A 126 4.17 10.82 -1.89
C ALA A 126 5.00 11.36 -0.71
N ALA A 127 5.27 12.67 -0.69
CA ALA A 127 5.97 13.35 0.40
C ALA A 127 5.16 13.28 1.71
N ALA A 128 3.85 13.52 1.69
CA ALA A 128 2.99 13.43 2.86
C ALA A 128 2.97 12.02 3.48
N VAL A 129 2.96 10.97 2.64
CA VAL A 129 3.09 9.58 3.11
C VAL A 129 4.46 9.33 3.73
N SER A 130 5.54 9.77 3.09
CA SER A 130 6.90 9.60 3.61
C SER A 130 7.09 10.33 4.94
N GLU A 131 6.58 11.56 5.07
CA GLU A 131 6.60 12.33 6.31
C GLU A 131 5.82 11.60 7.42
N PHE A 132 4.65 11.07 7.12
CA PHE A 132 3.88 10.28 8.08
C PHE A 132 4.65 9.07 8.57
N LEU A 133 5.24 8.27 7.67
CA LEU A 133 6.04 7.09 8.02
C LEU A 133 7.28 7.47 8.86
N THR A 134 7.93 8.59 8.55
CA THR A 134 9.05 9.11 9.36
C THR A 134 8.59 9.50 10.76
N ASN A 135 7.42 10.10 10.92
CA ASN A 135 6.82 10.41 12.20
C ASN A 135 6.44 9.14 13.01
N GLU A 136 6.13 8.04 12.33
CA GLU A 136 5.92 6.71 12.95
C GLU A 136 7.24 5.97 13.24
N GLY A 137 8.40 6.59 13.02
CA GLY A 137 9.72 6.08 13.42
C GLY A 137 10.51 5.38 12.31
N ILE A 138 10.08 5.47 11.05
CA ILE A 138 10.87 4.96 9.93
C ILE A 138 11.96 5.96 9.58
N SER A 139 13.20 5.49 9.42
CA SER A 139 14.33 6.35 9.07
C SER A 139 14.17 6.93 7.66
N GLU A 140 14.41 8.24 7.52
CA GLU A 140 14.21 8.97 6.26
C GLU A 140 15.06 8.40 5.11
N ASP A 141 16.27 7.92 5.40
CA ASP A 141 17.17 7.31 4.42
C ASP A 141 16.65 5.99 3.82
N ARG A 142 15.61 5.41 4.42
CA ARG A 142 14.90 4.24 3.91
C ARG A 142 13.75 4.58 2.97
N LEU A 143 13.38 5.85 2.84
CA LEU A 143 12.23 6.31 2.07
C LEU A 143 12.66 7.19 0.91
N SER A 144 12.06 7.00 -0.26
CA SER A 144 12.23 7.86 -1.42
C SER A 144 10.85 8.20 -2.00
N ALA A 145 10.45 9.47 -1.93
CA ALA A 145 9.18 9.93 -2.49
C ALA A 145 9.35 10.33 -3.96
N VAL A 146 8.45 9.87 -4.84
CA VAL A 146 8.45 10.17 -6.27
C VAL A 146 7.04 10.45 -6.75
N GLY A 147 6.82 11.57 -7.44
CA GLY A 147 5.59 11.88 -8.15
C GLY A 147 5.65 11.40 -9.59
N LEU A 148 4.76 10.50 -9.99
CA LEU A 148 4.67 9.97 -11.35
C LEU A 148 3.51 10.59 -12.15
N GLY A 149 2.69 11.42 -11.50
CA GLY A 149 1.53 12.02 -12.13
C GLY A 149 0.62 10.98 -12.77
N LYS A 150 0.18 11.23 -14.00
CA LYS A 150 -0.67 10.34 -14.78
C LYS A 150 0.07 9.38 -15.70
N ALA A 151 1.40 9.33 -15.62
CA ALA A 151 2.23 8.59 -16.60
C ALA A 151 2.05 7.07 -16.53
N GLN A 152 1.61 6.53 -15.40
CA GLN A 152 1.45 5.09 -15.17
C GLN A 152 0.03 4.79 -14.66
N PRO A 153 -0.98 4.78 -15.53
CA PRO A 153 -2.33 4.40 -15.14
C PRO A 153 -2.36 2.92 -14.73
N ARG A 154 -3.16 2.62 -13.71
CA ARG A 154 -3.37 1.24 -13.24
C ARG A 154 -4.41 0.50 -14.07
N VAL A 155 -5.43 1.22 -14.51
CA VAL A 155 -6.53 0.72 -15.33
C VAL A 155 -6.60 1.50 -16.64
N ASP A 156 -7.20 0.88 -17.66
CA ASP A 156 -7.27 1.44 -19.02
C ASP A 156 -8.03 2.77 -19.10
N ASP A 157 -9.03 2.97 -18.23
CA ASP A 157 -9.71 4.27 -18.12
C ASP A 157 -8.81 5.24 -17.36
N GLU A 158 -8.18 6.15 -18.08
CA GLU A 158 -7.25 7.15 -17.52
C GLU A 158 -7.90 8.12 -16.51
N PHE A 159 -9.24 8.23 -16.52
CA PHE A 159 -10.02 9.07 -15.59
C PHE A 159 -10.55 8.30 -14.38
N ASP A 160 -10.31 6.99 -14.30
CA ASP A 160 -10.78 6.16 -13.20
C ASP A 160 -10.17 6.61 -11.86
N PRO A 161 -10.97 6.68 -10.78
CA PRO A 161 -10.49 6.95 -9.43
C PRO A 161 -9.38 6.01 -8.95
N GLU A 162 -9.29 4.79 -9.48
CA GLU A 162 -8.23 3.84 -9.11
C GLU A 162 -6.82 4.31 -9.50
N ASN A 163 -6.72 5.23 -10.46
CA ASN A 163 -5.45 5.83 -10.83
C ASN A 163 -4.94 6.85 -9.78
N ARG A 164 -5.81 7.37 -8.91
CA ARG A 164 -5.44 8.29 -7.81
C ARG A 164 -4.99 7.48 -6.59
N ARG A 165 -3.73 7.12 -6.55
CA ARG A 165 -3.18 6.23 -5.53
C ARG A 165 -1.76 6.61 -5.13
N VAL A 166 -1.32 6.07 -4.00
CA VAL A 166 0.10 5.98 -3.65
C VAL A 166 0.46 4.51 -3.50
N GLU A 167 1.59 4.12 -4.06
CA GLU A 167 2.15 2.77 -3.96
C GLU A 167 3.45 2.78 -3.15
N LEU A 168 3.66 1.75 -2.33
CA LEU A 168 4.95 1.46 -1.71
C LEU A 168 5.64 0.30 -2.43
N ARG A 169 6.88 0.52 -2.85
CA ARG A 169 7.69 -0.49 -3.52
C ARG A 169 9.03 -0.63 -2.82
N ILE A 170 9.57 -1.84 -2.77
CA ILE A 170 10.94 -2.06 -2.30
C ILE A 170 11.92 -1.56 -3.36
N ASP A 171 12.92 -0.79 -2.92
CA ASP A 171 14.08 -0.45 -3.76
C ASP A 171 15.08 -1.61 -3.71
N LEU A 172 15.21 -2.29 -4.83
CA LEU A 172 16.12 -3.44 -5.02
C LEU A 172 17.50 -3.04 -5.56
N ARG A 173 17.83 -1.75 -5.54
CA ARG A 173 19.10 -1.23 -6.05
C ARG A 173 20.20 -1.23 -5.02
#